data_8ca0240f6df6e16667eab121cef54a73
#
_entry.id   8ca0240f6df6e16667eab121cef54a73
#
_cell.length_a   1.000
_cell.length_b   1.000
_cell.length_c   1.000
_cell.angle_alpha   90.00
_cell.angle_beta   90.00
_cell.angle_gamma   90.00
#
_symmetry.space_group_name_H-M   'P 1'
#
loop_
_entity.id
_entity.type
_entity.pdbx_description
1 polymer ?
#
loop_
_entity_poly.entity_id
_entity_poly.type
_entity_poly.pdbx_seq_one_letter_code
_entity_poly.pdbx_strand_id
1 'polypeptide(L)'
;MIDIVRDFLLEPVILIGVIVFIGLVLQRKGFEVVVKGTLKAMIGFMIISIGGNIISEAVASFGLMIQRGFHTTGLILSVEGISGIAVDRYGTQIAVIMILGMLVNLVLARITRFHYVFLTGQQTLYMASMIVVVLTSMNVHGIMVYVLGSLALGISMVFSPAVLQSYTEKICKTDKIAVGHFGGMVYFLAAWLGKIYGENSKSAEDMKFPKKLAFLRDSSITVSVTMILFYVVAACASGRSYVESNLSDGKSYLTYAVLQALTFTVGFVIITTGIRWFINEIVPAIKGIADTWIPDAKPAVDCPVVFTYAPNSLMVGFLASFVGGLVSMGVMIACQITVIIPGIMAHFFVGATAGVYGNSTGGRRGAVLGGFVAGVIMSVLPELFLPYIGQFATEHVTFPEPDIGLVGLILGKYIKRVGPWGMLTILIGIIIIIILIPEMLVNREEGEEWYQYGM
;
A
#
# COMPACT_ATOMS: atom_id res chain seq x y z
N MET A 1 -26.54 10.09 -30.09
CA MET A 1 -25.43 11.03 -29.86
C MET A 1 -25.20 11.27 -28.36
N ILE A 2 -26.24 11.55 -27.58
CA ILE A 2 -26.12 11.71 -26.09
C ILE A 2 -25.65 10.42 -25.45
N ASP A 3 -26.16 9.26 -25.86
CA ASP A 3 -25.76 7.96 -25.31
C ASP A 3 -24.29 7.65 -25.62
N ILE A 4 -23.78 7.92 -26.81
CA ILE A 4 -22.37 7.73 -27.18
C ILE A 4 -21.46 8.61 -26.32
N VAL A 5 -21.84 9.88 -26.12
CA VAL A 5 -21.06 10.80 -25.27
C VAL A 5 -21.09 10.35 -23.81
N ARG A 6 -22.23 9.86 -23.34
CA ARG A 6 -22.38 9.30 -22.00
C ARG A 6 -21.52 8.06 -21.81
N ASP A 7 -21.60 7.09 -22.70
CA ASP A 7 -20.80 5.84 -22.63
C ASP A 7 -19.32 6.15 -22.71
N PHE A 8 -18.93 7.09 -23.60
CA PHE A 8 -17.55 7.54 -23.73
C PHE A 8 -17.01 8.19 -22.43
N LEU A 9 -17.81 9.06 -21.77
CA LEU A 9 -17.41 9.73 -20.54
C LEU A 9 -17.50 8.84 -19.29
N LEU A 10 -18.27 7.75 -19.35
CA LEU A 10 -18.36 6.78 -18.27
C LEU A 10 -17.27 5.71 -18.32
N GLU A 11 -16.57 5.60 -19.46
CA GLU A 11 -15.47 4.66 -19.61
C GLU A 11 -14.26 5.11 -18.76
N PRO A 12 -13.81 4.31 -17.74
CA PRO A 12 -12.78 4.72 -16.80
C PRO A 12 -11.48 5.18 -17.47
N VAL A 13 -11.06 4.48 -18.51
CA VAL A 13 -9.83 4.80 -19.25
C VAL A 13 -9.90 6.17 -19.90
N ILE A 14 -11.07 6.50 -20.48
CA ILE A 14 -11.29 7.77 -21.17
C ILE A 14 -11.38 8.92 -20.17
N LEU A 15 -12.10 8.71 -19.06
CA LEU A 15 -12.17 9.70 -17.98
C LEU A 15 -10.77 10.07 -17.47
N ILE A 16 -9.90 9.08 -17.25
CA ILE A 16 -8.51 9.30 -16.87
C ILE A 16 -7.77 10.10 -17.94
N GLY A 17 -7.95 9.73 -19.20
CA GLY A 17 -7.38 10.47 -20.33
C GLY A 17 -7.77 11.94 -20.31
N VAL A 18 -9.06 12.25 -20.15
CA VAL A 18 -9.58 13.64 -20.06
C VAL A 18 -8.96 14.39 -18.88
N ILE A 19 -8.86 13.77 -17.72
CA ILE A 19 -8.29 14.39 -16.51
C ILE A 19 -6.81 14.71 -16.70
N VAL A 20 -6.01 13.76 -17.21
CA VAL A 20 -4.57 13.97 -17.47
C VAL A 20 -4.37 15.03 -18.55
N PHE A 21 -5.18 14.98 -19.62
CA PHE A 21 -5.17 16.00 -20.69
C PHE A 21 -5.36 17.40 -20.12
N ILE A 22 -6.44 17.60 -19.34
CA ILE A 22 -6.73 18.90 -18.70
C ILE A 22 -5.57 19.32 -17.78
N GLY A 23 -5.06 18.42 -16.95
CA GLY A 23 -3.95 18.71 -16.04
C GLY A 23 -2.68 19.16 -16.76
N LEU A 24 -2.30 18.51 -17.87
CA LEU A 24 -1.13 18.87 -18.67
C LEU A 24 -1.33 20.19 -19.45
N VAL A 25 -2.55 20.46 -19.95
CA VAL A 25 -2.89 21.72 -20.62
C VAL A 25 -2.84 22.90 -19.64
N LEU A 26 -3.39 22.75 -18.44
CA LEU A 26 -3.32 23.77 -17.38
C LEU A 26 -1.89 24.13 -16.99
N GLN A 27 -0.95 23.18 -17.08
CA GLN A 27 0.49 23.42 -16.88
C GLN A 27 1.18 24.02 -18.10
N ARG A 28 0.44 24.35 -19.15
CA ARG A 28 1.00 24.93 -20.41
C ARG A 28 2.07 24.06 -21.06
N LYS A 29 1.97 22.71 -20.94
CA LYS A 29 2.87 21.79 -21.62
C LYS A 29 2.66 21.83 -23.14
N GLY A 30 3.71 21.58 -23.91
CA GLY A 30 3.64 21.49 -25.36
C GLY A 30 2.71 20.36 -25.85
N PHE A 31 2.12 20.52 -27.03
CA PHE A 31 1.14 19.59 -27.61
C PHE A 31 1.62 18.12 -27.60
N GLU A 32 2.87 17.88 -28.00
CA GLU A 32 3.46 16.52 -28.00
C GLU A 32 3.45 15.89 -26.59
N VAL A 33 3.82 16.66 -25.56
CA VAL A 33 3.84 16.19 -24.15
C VAL A 33 2.42 15.88 -23.68
N VAL A 34 1.45 16.74 -24.03
CA VAL A 34 0.04 16.54 -23.66
C VAL A 34 -0.50 15.25 -24.27
N VAL A 35 -0.33 15.04 -25.58
CA VAL A 35 -0.85 13.85 -26.26
C VAL A 35 -0.16 12.59 -25.74
N LYS A 36 1.17 12.61 -25.66
CA LYS A 36 1.96 11.45 -25.18
C LYS A 36 1.62 11.08 -23.73
N GLY A 37 1.54 12.07 -22.84
CA GLY A 37 1.20 11.87 -21.43
C GLY A 37 -0.22 11.31 -21.26
N THR A 38 -1.20 11.88 -21.96
CA THR A 38 -2.59 11.41 -21.94
C THR A 38 -2.68 9.95 -22.37
N LEU A 39 -2.11 9.59 -23.53
CA LEU A 39 -2.15 8.22 -24.04
C LEU A 39 -1.41 7.23 -23.13
N LYS A 40 -0.25 7.61 -22.57
CA LYS A 40 0.49 6.76 -21.63
C LYS A 40 -0.29 6.50 -20.33
N ALA A 41 -0.98 7.51 -19.80
CA ALA A 41 -1.82 7.34 -18.63
C ALA A 41 -2.99 6.39 -18.90
N MET A 42 -3.66 6.53 -20.04
CA MET A 42 -4.75 5.64 -20.45
C MET A 42 -4.27 4.20 -20.64
N ILE A 43 -3.18 3.99 -21.39
CA ILE A 43 -2.59 2.67 -21.61
C ILE A 43 -2.13 2.07 -20.28
N GLY A 44 -1.46 2.85 -19.42
CA GLY A 44 -1.03 2.41 -18.10
C GLY A 44 -2.18 1.91 -17.24
N PHE A 45 -3.30 2.60 -17.27
CA PHE A 45 -4.50 2.20 -16.53
C PHE A 45 -5.12 0.89 -17.08
N MET A 46 -5.19 0.74 -18.40
CA MET A 46 -5.63 -0.53 -19.01
C MET A 46 -4.72 -1.71 -18.65
N ILE A 47 -3.40 -1.48 -18.63
CA ILE A 47 -2.42 -2.51 -18.22
C ILE A 47 -2.66 -2.95 -16.78
N ILE A 48 -3.02 -2.05 -15.86
CA ILE A 48 -3.34 -2.39 -14.46
C ILE A 48 -4.53 -3.35 -14.41
N SER A 49 -5.62 -3.04 -15.13
CA SER A 49 -6.83 -3.87 -15.17
C SER A 49 -6.53 -5.28 -15.73
N ILE A 50 -5.83 -5.36 -16.87
CA ILE A 50 -5.44 -6.64 -17.48
C ILE A 50 -4.61 -7.49 -16.49
N GLY A 51 -3.63 -6.86 -15.82
CA GLY A 51 -2.80 -7.56 -14.83
C GLY A 51 -3.60 -8.04 -13.62
N GLY A 52 -4.63 -7.27 -13.21
CA GLY A 52 -5.56 -7.64 -12.14
C GLY A 52 -6.32 -8.93 -12.46
N ASN A 53 -6.84 -9.05 -13.67
CA ASN A 53 -7.53 -10.26 -14.14
C ASN A 53 -6.60 -11.49 -14.17
N ILE A 54 -5.36 -11.33 -14.64
CA ILE A 54 -4.36 -12.42 -14.63
C ILE A 54 -4.07 -12.89 -13.20
N ILE A 55 -3.92 -11.98 -12.25
CA ILE A 55 -3.72 -12.34 -10.84
C ILE A 55 -4.95 -13.05 -10.28
N SER A 56 -6.16 -12.53 -10.52
CA SER A 56 -7.41 -13.13 -10.04
C SER A 56 -7.54 -14.59 -10.48
N GLU A 57 -7.28 -14.89 -11.75
CA GLU A 57 -7.29 -16.26 -12.26
C GLU A 57 -6.21 -17.16 -11.62
N ALA A 58 -5.00 -16.65 -11.48
CA ALA A 58 -3.91 -17.42 -10.87
C ALA A 58 -4.22 -17.76 -9.40
N VAL A 59 -4.67 -16.79 -8.60
CA VAL A 59 -4.92 -17.00 -7.17
C VAL A 59 -6.18 -17.79 -6.88
N ALA A 60 -7.16 -17.84 -7.78
CA ALA A 60 -8.36 -18.67 -7.62
C ALA A 60 -7.99 -20.16 -7.44
N SER A 61 -7.10 -20.68 -8.30
CA SER A 61 -6.61 -22.06 -8.18
C SER A 61 -5.80 -22.29 -6.90
N PHE A 62 -5.01 -21.29 -6.48
CA PHE A 62 -4.27 -21.33 -5.22
C PHE A 62 -5.19 -21.40 -4.02
N GLY A 63 -6.25 -20.59 -3.98
CA GLY A 63 -7.26 -20.60 -2.94
C GLY A 63 -7.92 -21.99 -2.76
N LEU A 64 -8.28 -22.64 -3.88
CA LEU A 64 -8.84 -23.99 -3.86
C LEU A 64 -7.85 -25.03 -3.29
N MET A 65 -6.55 -24.92 -3.64
CA MET A 65 -5.52 -25.79 -3.10
C MET A 65 -5.30 -25.57 -1.59
N ILE A 66 -5.28 -24.33 -1.13
CA ILE A 66 -5.19 -24.01 0.31
C ILE A 66 -6.41 -24.53 1.07
N GLN A 67 -7.61 -24.28 0.56
CA GLN A 67 -8.83 -24.77 1.18
C GLN A 67 -8.84 -26.30 1.32
N ARG A 68 -8.43 -27.01 0.27
CA ARG A 68 -8.37 -28.48 0.29
C ARG A 68 -7.27 -29.01 1.20
N GLY A 69 -6.06 -28.42 1.15
CA GLY A 69 -4.88 -28.91 1.85
C GLY A 69 -4.84 -28.58 3.33
N PHE A 70 -5.35 -27.40 3.70
CA PHE A 70 -5.27 -26.90 5.08
C PHE A 70 -6.64 -26.73 5.76
N HIS A 71 -7.75 -27.08 5.07
CA HIS A 71 -9.12 -26.94 5.54
C HIS A 71 -9.48 -25.50 5.99
N THR A 72 -8.91 -24.50 5.33
CA THR A 72 -9.08 -23.07 5.63
C THR A 72 -8.98 -22.21 4.37
N THR A 73 -9.42 -20.95 4.45
CA THR A 73 -9.28 -19.99 3.35
C THR A 73 -7.90 -19.31 3.44
N GLY A 74 -7.21 -19.19 2.30
CA GLY A 74 -5.94 -18.48 2.19
C GLY A 74 -6.05 -17.19 1.40
N LEU A 75 -5.43 -16.12 1.90
CA LEU A 75 -5.32 -14.81 1.24
C LEU A 75 -3.85 -14.41 1.11
N ILE A 76 -3.41 -14.07 -0.09
CA ILE A 76 -2.04 -13.60 -0.33
C ILE A 76 -1.95 -12.10 -0.09
N LEU A 77 -0.93 -11.66 0.64
CA LEU A 77 -0.60 -10.24 0.78
C LEU A 77 -0.06 -9.69 -0.54
N SER A 78 -0.91 -9.05 -1.33
CA SER A 78 -0.53 -8.40 -2.60
C SER A 78 -1.42 -7.18 -2.85
N VAL A 79 -0.89 -6.01 -2.53
CA VAL A 79 -1.59 -4.75 -2.78
C VAL A 79 -1.78 -4.49 -4.28
N GLU A 80 -0.82 -4.88 -5.09
CA GLU A 80 -0.90 -4.77 -6.55
C GLU A 80 -2.06 -5.64 -7.07
N GLY A 81 -2.13 -6.89 -6.61
CA GLY A 81 -3.16 -7.83 -7.02
C GLY A 81 -4.56 -7.33 -6.68
N ILE A 82 -4.81 -7.03 -5.40
CA ILE A 82 -6.14 -6.57 -4.95
C ILE A 82 -6.52 -5.23 -5.58
N SER A 83 -5.57 -4.31 -5.74
CA SER A 83 -5.83 -3.01 -6.38
C SER A 83 -6.08 -3.15 -7.89
N GLY A 84 -5.39 -4.08 -8.58
CA GLY A 84 -5.65 -4.38 -9.98
C GLY A 84 -7.08 -4.87 -10.19
N ILE A 85 -7.55 -5.81 -9.36
CA ILE A 85 -8.93 -6.31 -9.36
C ILE A 85 -9.94 -5.18 -9.02
N ALA A 86 -9.59 -4.31 -8.06
CA ALA A 86 -10.44 -3.17 -7.71
C ALA A 86 -10.55 -2.15 -8.84
N VAL A 87 -9.45 -1.87 -9.55
CA VAL A 87 -9.41 -0.99 -10.71
C VAL A 87 -10.26 -1.53 -11.86
N ASP A 88 -10.22 -2.82 -12.09
CA ASP A 88 -11.07 -3.46 -13.11
C ASP A 88 -12.57 -3.24 -12.83
N ARG A 89 -13.00 -3.35 -11.56
CA ARG A 89 -14.40 -3.23 -11.15
C ARG A 89 -14.87 -1.80 -10.90
N TYR A 90 -14.00 -0.95 -10.34
CA TYR A 90 -14.34 0.38 -9.83
C TYR A 90 -13.40 1.48 -10.31
N GLY A 91 -12.81 1.33 -11.49
CA GLY A 91 -11.79 2.21 -12.01
C GLY A 91 -12.15 3.69 -12.03
N THR A 92 -13.40 4.02 -12.42
CA THR A 92 -13.90 5.40 -12.42
C THR A 92 -13.88 6.02 -11.02
N GLN A 93 -14.43 5.31 -10.03
CA GLN A 93 -14.49 5.80 -8.65
C GLN A 93 -13.09 5.97 -8.07
N ILE A 94 -12.21 5.01 -8.31
CA ILE A 94 -10.81 5.05 -7.85
C ILE A 94 -10.09 6.25 -8.45
N ALA A 95 -10.18 6.46 -9.76
CA ALA A 95 -9.53 7.57 -10.43
C ALA A 95 -9.99 8.93 -9.92
N VAL A 96 -11.30 9.13 -9.78
CA VAL A 96 -11.87 10.38 -9.26
C VAL A 96 -11.46 10.62 -7.81
N ILE A 97 -11.55 9.61 -6.94
CA ILE A 97 -11.13 9.72 -5.53
C ILE A 97 -9.63 10.00 -5.43
N MET A 98 -8.81 9.35 -6.26
CA MET A 98 -7.36 9.60 -6.30
C MET A 98 -7.07 11.08 -6.57
N ILE A 99 -7.70 11.67 -7.58
CA ILE A 99 -7.46 13.06 -7.95
C ILE A 99 -8.02 14.04 -6.92
N LEU A 100 -9.28 13.86 -6.52
CA LEU A 100 -9.89 14.74 -5.51
C LEU A 100 -9.19 14.61 -4.15
N GLY A 101 -8.76 13.40 -3.76
CA GLY A 101 -7.98 13.19 -2.54
C GLY A 101 -6.62 13.87 -2.57
N MET A 102 -5.94 13.86 -3.74
CA MET A 102 -4.72 14.63 -3.92
C MET A 102 -4.97 16.15 -3.83
N LEU A 103 -6.09 16.65 -4.37
CA LEU A 103 -6.48 18.06 -4.21
C LEU A 103 -6.77 18.38 -2.72
N VAL A 104 -7.47 17.50 -2.00
CA VAL A 104 -7.68 17.65 -0.56
C VAL A 104 -6.34 17.69 0.19
N ASN A 105 -5.37 16.82 -0.16
CA ASN A 105 -4.03 16.87 0.41
C ASN A 105 -3.35 18.21 0.16
N LEU A 106 -3.40 18.75 -1.07
CA LEU A 106 -2.82 20.07 -1.38
C LEU A 106 -3.48 21.20 -0.57
N VAL A 107 -4.81 21.17 -0.46
CA VAL A 107 -5.55 22.16 0.35
C VAL A 107 -5.14 22.06 1.82
N LEU A 108 -5.12 20.87 2.39
CA LEU A 108 -4.71 20.65 3.79
C LEU A 108 -3.24 21.04 4.01
N ALA A 109 -2.34 20.69 3.09
CA ALA A 109 -0.96 21.09 3.15
C ALA A 109 -0.76 22.62 3.08
N ARG A 110 -1.67 23.34 2.41
CA ARG A 110 -1.64 24.81 2.30
C ARG A 110 -2.16 25.53 3.53
N ILE A 111 -3.25 25.03 4.14
CA ILE A 111 -3.99 25.71 5.20
C ILE A 111 -3.62 25.22 6.62
N THR A 112 -2.86 24.13 6.72
CA THR A 112 -2.37 23.61 7.99
C THR A 112 -0.86 23.75 8.07
N ARG A 113 -0.30 23.51 9.27
CA ARG A 113 1.16 23.44 9.45
C ARG A 113 1.81 22.19 8.86
N PHE A 114 1.01 21.22 8.43
CA PHE A 114 1.48 19.95 7.86
C PHE A 114 1.68 20.12 6.35
N HIS A 115 2.78 20.76 5.96
CA HIS A 115 3.10 21.08 4.57
C HIS A 115 3.52 19.85 3.73
N TYR A 116 2.98 18.66 4.04
CA TYR A 116 3.33 17.42 3.35
C TYR A 116 2.52 17.26 2.07
N VAL A 117 3.22 17.21 0.95
CA VAL A 117 2.65 16.91 -0.37
C VAL A 117 2.97 15.47 -0.73
N PHE A 118 1.93 14.65 -0.75
CA PHE A 118 2.08 13.21 -0.97
C PHE A 118 2.31 12.91 -2.46
N LEU A 119 3.53 12.48 -2.82
CA LEU A 119 3.95 12.28 -4.21
C LEU A 119 4.07 10.81 -4.60
N THR A 120 3.79 9.87 -3.70
CA THR A 120 3.82 8.45 -3.99
C THR A 120 2.51 8.00 -4.63
N GLY A 121 2.39 8.20 -5.93
CA GLY A 121 1.15 7.95 -6.67
C GLY A 121 0.68 6.49 -6.61
N GLN A 122 1.58 5.51 -6.55
CA GLN A 122 1.21 4.11 -6.37
C GLN A 122 0.50 3.87 -5.03
N GLN A 123 1.01 4.44 -3.94
CA GLN A 123 0.37 4.36 -2.63
C GLN A 123 -1.00 5.08 -2.63
N THR A 124 -1.08 6.20 -3.33
CA THR A 124 -2.35 6.92 -3.54
C THR A 124 -3.39 6.02 -4.25
N LEU A 125 -2.98 5.30 -5.30
CA LEU A 125 -3.83 4.35 -6.01
C LEU A 125 -4.29 3.22 -5.09
N TYR A 126 -3.40 2.63 -4.31
CA TYR A 126 -3.71 1.53 -3.41
C TYR A 126 -4.70 1.94 -2.31
N MET A 127 -4.47 3.07 -1.65
CA MET A 127 -5.39 3.61 -0.65
C MET A 127 -6.75 3.97 -1.26
N ALA A 128 -6.78 4.60 -2.43
CA ALA A 128 -8.03 4.91 -3.13
C ALA A 128 -8.80 3.64 -3.50
N SER A 129 -8.11 2.59 -3.96
CA SER A 129 -8.70 1.28 -4.28
C SER A 129 -9.36 0.67 -3.04
N MET A 130 -8.65 0.63 -1.90
CA MET A 130 -9.20 0.13 -0.64
C MET A 130 -10.41 0.94 -0.19
N ILE A 131 -10.33 2.27 -0.22
CA ILE A 131 -11.43 3.14 0.19
C ILE A 131 -12.69 2.86 -0.65
N VAL A 132 -12.56 2.74 -1.97
CA VAL A 132 -13.70 2.41 -2.84
C VAL A 132 -14.27 1.04 -2.52
N VAL A 133 -13.42 0.04 -2.35
CA VAL A 133 -13.83 -1.32 -1.97
C VAL A 133 -14.65 -1.31 -0.69
N VAL A 134 -14.19 -0.60 0.36
CA VAL A 134 -14.92 -0.52 1.63
C VAL A 134 -16.21 0.25 1.48
N LEU A 135 -16.20 1.44 0.86
CA LEU A 135 -17.40 2.27 0.71
C LEU A 135 -18.50 1.53 -0.05
N THR A 136 -18.15 0.90 -1.17
CA THR A 136 -19.13 0.13 -1.98
C THR A 136 -19.62 -1.12 -1.24
N SER A 137 -18.75 -1.82 -0.52
CA SER A 137 -19.12 -2.97 0.31
C SER A 137 -20.03 -2.59 1.49
N MET A 138 -19.92 -1.35 1.98
CA MET A 138 -20.81 -0.80 3.02
C MET A 138 -22.07 -0.13 2.43
N ASN A 139 -22.41 -0.39 1.18
CA ASN A 139 -23.58 0.16 0.47
C ASN A 139 -23.61 1.69 0.43
N VAL A 140 -22.44 2.34 0.38
CA VAL A 140 -22.34 3.77 0.08
C VAL A 140 -22.41 3.96 -1.43
N HIS A 141 -23.29 4.84 -1.90
CA HIS A 141 -23.55 5.05 -3.33
C HIS A 141 -23.57 6.54 -3.71
N GLY A 142 -23.51 6.80 -5.02
CA GLY A 142 -23.61 8.14 -5.58
C GLY A 142 -22.48 9.08 -5.17
N ILE A 143 -22.80 10.36 -5.00
CA ILE A 143 -21.81 11.41 -4.70
C ILE A 143 -21.07 11.17 -3.37
N MET A 144 -21.70 10.46 -2.43
CA MET A 144 -21.13 10.22 -1.10
C MET A 144 -19.86 9.35 -1.16
N VAL A 145 -19.74 8.44 -2.15
CA VAL A 145 -18.50 7.66 -2.37
C VAL A 145 -17.32 8.58 -2.64
N TYR A 146 -17.52 9.57 -3.50
CA TYR A 146 -16.47 10.51 -3.88
C TYR A 146 -16.12 11.47 -2.75
N VAL A 147 -17.12 11.97 -2.03
CA VAL A 147 -16.90 12.91 -0.92
C VAL A 147 -16.15 12.22 0.24
N LEU A 148 -16.67 11.10 0.75
CA LEU A 148 -16.04 10.37 1.83
C LEU A 148 -14.66 9.84 1.41
N GLY A 149 -14.57 9.30 0.20
CA GLY A 149 -13.32 8.73 -0.31
C GLY A 149 -12.21 9.78 -0.45
N SER A 150 -12.53 10.94 -1.02
CA SER A 150 -11.55 12.00 -1.22
C SER A 150 -11.08 12.62 0.09
N LEU A 151 -11.98 12.81 1.06
CA LEU A 151 -11.62 13.32 2.39
C LEU A 151 -10.77 12.30 3.15
N ALA A 152 -11.15 11.03 3.16
CA ALA A 152 -10.40 9.98 3.83
C ALA A 152 -8.99 9.83 3.25
N LEU A 153 -8.86 9.84 1.91
CA LEU A 153 -7.58 9.77 1.23
C LEU A 153 -6.71 11.00 1.54
N GLY A 154 -7.24 12.21 1.41
CA GLY A 154 -6.50 13.44 1.65
C GLY A 154 -6.01 13.58 3.09
N ILE A 155 -6.85 13.20 4.07
CA ILE A 155 -6.47 13.13 5.49
C ILE A 155 -5.32 12.15 5.70
N SER A 156 -5.42 10.94 5.12
CA SER A 156 -4.39 9.90 5.25
C SER A 156 -3.05 10.34 4.66
N MET A 157 -3.07 11.09 3.55
CA MET A 157 -1.89 11.64 2.89
C MET A 157 -1.16 12.71 3.73
N VAL A 158 -1.87 13.43 4.58
CA VAL A 158 -1.25 14.39 5.50
C VAL A 158 -0.77 13.70 6.76
N PHE A 159 -1.58 12.80 7.31
CA PHE A 159 -1.34 12.19 8.61
C PHE A 159 -0.17 11.19 8.59
N SER A 160 -0.10 10.31 7.58
CA SER A 160 0.93 9.26 7.51
C SER A 160 2.37 9.84 7.53
N PRO A 161 2.76 10.84 6.70
CA PRO A 161 4.08 11.44 6.80
C PRO A 161 4.27 12.28 8.08
N ALA A 162 3.22 12.93 8.60
CA ALA A 162 3.31 13.78 9.79
C ALA A 162 3.74 12.99 11.04
N VAL A 163 3.19 11.78 11.23
CA VAL A 163 3.52 10.91 12.38
C VAL A 163 4.99 10.47 12.35
N LEU A 164 5.59 10.40 11.17
CA LEU A 164 6.94 9.86 10.98
C LEU A 164 8.04 10.92 10.93
N GLN A 165 7.69 12.20 10.72
CA GLN A 165 8.65 13.21 10.30
C GLN A 165 9.87 13.32 11.23
N SER A 166 9.67 13.33 12.54
CA SER A 166 10.75 13.42 13.52
C SER A 166 11.79 12.28 13.41
N TYR A 167 11.33 11.06 13.12
CA TYR A 167 12.22 9.93 12.89
C TYR A 167 12.83 9.95 11.48
N THR A 168 12.07 10.40 10.48
CA THR A 168 12.55 10.54 9.09
C THR A 168 13.70 11.55 9.02
N GLU A 169 13.57 12.70 9.68
CA GLU A 169 14.63 13.71 9.78
C GLU A 169 15.90 13.15 10.41
N LYS A 170 15.77 12.35 11.47
CA LYS A 170 16.91 11.68 12.11
C LYS A 170 17.60 10.68 11.19
N ILE A 171 16.84 9.92 10.39
CA ILE A 171 17.39 8.93 9.44
C ILE A 171 18.04 9.64 8.24
N CYS A 172 17.30 10.54 7.59
CA CYS A 172 17.73 11.22 6.36
C CYS A 172 18.67 12.40 6.59
N LYS A 173 18.82 12.85 7.85
CA LYS A 173 19.62 14.04 8.24
C LYS A 173 19.19 15.31 7.50
N THR A 174 17.92 15.43 7.16
CA THR A 174 17.31 16.59 6.49
C THR A 174 15.82 16.65 6.82
N ASP A 175 15.31 17.86 6.96
CA ASP A 175 13.88 18.15 7.16
C ASP A 175 13.11 18.39 5.86
N LYS A 176 13.80 18.33 4.70
CA LYS A 176 13.26 18.68 3.38
C LYS A 176 12.52 17.53 2.70
N ILE A 177 12.51 16.33 3.28
CA ILE A 177 11.91 15.14 2.71
C ILE A 177 11.06 14.47 3.78
N ALA A 178 9.89 13.97 3.40
CA ALA A 178 9.04 13.12 4.22
C ALA A 178 8.84 11.75 3.56
N VAL A 179 8.40 10.75 4.32
CA VAL A 179 8.05 9.43 3.78
C VAL A 179 6.54 9.37 3.53
N GLY A 180 6.18 9.20 2.26
CA GLY A 180 4.82 9.05 1.77
C GLY A 180 4.52 7.59 1.43
N HIS A 181 4.38 6.75 2.45
CA HIS A 181 4.05 5.33 2.32
C HIS A 181 3.05 4.94 3.41
N PHE A 182 2.01 4.18 3.05
CA PHE A 182 0.95 3.80 3.99
C PHE A 182 1.31 2.63 4.92
N GLY A 183 2.53 2.64 5.41
CA GLY A 183 3.06 1.84 6.51
C GLY A 183 3.44 2.67 7.74
N GLY A 184 3.07 3.96 7.76
CA GLY A 184 3.51 4.95 8.75
C GLY A 184 3.29 4.54 10.19
N MET A 185 2.13 3.98 10.52
CA MET A 185 1.81 3.49 11.86
C MET A 185 2.81 2.42 12.33
N VAL A 186 3.14 1.47 11.48
CA VAL A 186 4.07 0.40 11.84
C VAL A 186 5.51 0.89 11.93
N TYR A 187 5.90 1.85 11.09
CA TYR A 187 7.23 2.46 11.16
C TYR A 187 7.40 3.26 12.46
N PHE A 188 6.37 4.03 12.85
CA PHE A 188 6.33 4.70 14.14
C PHE A 188 6.43 3.69 15.30
N LEU A 189 5.63 2.63 15.25
CA LEU A 189 5.66 1.57 16.26
C LEU A 189 7.04 0.90 16.34
N ALA A 190 7.67 0.63 15.21
CA ALA A 190 9.02 0.06 15.14
C ALA A 190 10.06 0.98 15.80
N ALA A 191 10.01 2.28 15.52
CA ALA A 191 10.87 3.27 16.16
C ALA A 191 10.61 3.35 17.68
N TRP A 192 9.35 3.35 18.10
CA TRP A 192 8.97 3.37 19.50
C TRP A 192 9.44 2.11 20.26
N LEU A 193 9.23 0.93 19.69
CA LEU A 193 9.74 -0.33 20.24
C LEU A 193 11.27 -0.36 20.31
N GLY A 194 11.93 0.18 19.28
CA GLY A 194 13.39 0.34 19.29
C GLY A 194 13.87 1.19 20.46
N LYS A 195 13.19 2.31 20.73
CA LYS A 195 13.51 3.18 21.88
C LYS A 195 13.39 2.44 23.22
N ILE A 196 12.37 1.59 23.39
CA ILE A 196 12.12 0.88 24.67
C ILE A 196 13.05 -0.31 24.85
N TYR A 197 13.22 -1.15 23.82
CA TYR A 197 13.89 -2.46 23.95
C TYR A 197 15.28 -2.51 23.33
N GLY A 198 15.70 -1.45 22.64
CA GLY A 198 16.97 -1.41 21.92
C GLY A 198 18.12 -0.73 22.66
N GLU A 199 17.95 -0.35 23.93
CA GLU A 199 18.99 0.32 24.72
C GLU A 199 20.32 -0.44 24.67
N ASN A 200 21.42 0.28 24.44
CA ASN A 200 22.78 -0.25 24.27
C ASN A 200 22.98 -1.22 23.09
N SER A 201 22.03 -1.34 22.18
CA SER A 201 22.19 -2.17 20.99
C SER A 201 23.01 -1.46 19.90
N LYS A 202 24.02 -2.15 19.36
CA LYS A 202 24.82 -1.64 18.23
C LYS A 202 23.96 -1.52 16.98
N SER A 203 24.30 -0.58 16.10
CA SER A 203 23.60 -0.42 14.82
C SER A 203 23.68 -1.69 13.95
N ALA A 204 22.63 -1.97 13.20
CA ALA A 204 22.65 -3.03 12.20
C ALA A 204 23.59 -2.69 11.03
N GLU A 205 23.92 -1.41 10.83
CA GLU A 205 24.85 -0.98 9.78
C GLU A 205 26.29 -1.47 10.03
N ASP A 206 26.63 -1.84 11.27
CA ASP A 206 27.93 -2.45 11.63
C ASP A 206 28.03 -3.93 11.21
N MET A 207 26.95 -4.54 10.69
CA MET A 207 26.92 -5.93 10.26
C MET A 207 27.42 -6.10 8.82
N LYS A 208 28.13 -7.21 8.56
CA LYS A 208 28.52 -7.59 7.19
C LYS A 208 27.48 -8.56 6.61
N PHE A 209 26.69 -8.11 5.64
CA PHE A 209 25.71 -8.95 4.95
C PHE A 209 26.32 -9.76 3.79
N PRO A 210 25.92 -11.04 3.60
CA PRO A 210 26.40 -11.88 2.50
C PRO A 210 25.96 -11.32 1.14
N LYS A 211 26.90 -11.16 0.19
CA LYS A 211 26.62 -10.73 -1.18
C LYS A 211 25.67 -11.70 -1.95
N LYS A 212 25.58 -12.95 -1.50
CA LYS A 212 24.73 -14.01 -2.10
C LYS A 212 23.22 -13.71 -2.07
N LEU A 213 22.77 -12.80 -1.19
CA LEU A 213 21.35 -12.41 -1.10
C LEU A 213 20.98 -11.23 -2.04
N ALA A 214 21.91 -10.76 -2.88
CA ALA A 214 21.66 -9.62 -3.77
C ALA A 214 20.56 -9.89 -4.83
N PHE A 215 20.30 -11.14 -5.19
CA PHE A 215 19.23 -11.51 -6.14
C PHE A 215 17.82 -11.20 -5.61
N LEU A 216 17.64 -11.14 -4.28
CA LEU A 216 16.38 -10.74 -3.66
C LEU A 216 16.03 -9.25 -3.86
N ARG A 217 16.90 -8.49 -4.53
CA ARG A 217 16.61 -7.10 -4.92
C ARG A 217 15.80 -7.00 -6.22
N ASP A 218 15.77 -8.06 -7.03
CA ASP A 218 14.90 -8.13 -8.21
C ASP A 218 13.51 -8.62 -7.79
N SER A 219 12.52 -7.74 -7.86
CA SER A 219 11.16 -8.01 -7.41
C SER A 219 10.49 -9.15 -8.18
N SER A 220 10.69 -9.23 -9.49
CA SER A 220 10.08 -10.28 -10.33
C SER A 220 10.64 -11.66 -9.98
N ILE A 221 11.97 -11.78 -9.82
CA ILE A 221 12.61 -13.03 -9.42
C ILE A 221 12.16 -13.45 -8.02
N THR A 222 12.12 -12.50 -7.09
CA THR A 222 11.76 -12.76 -5.71
C THR A 222 10.31 -13.19 -5.56
N VAL A 223 9.39 -12.51 -6.26
CA VAL A 223 7.97 -12.93 -6.32
C VAL A 223 7.85 -14.31 -6.94
N SER A 224 8.55 -14.59 -8.08
CA SER A 224 8.50 -15.91 -8.73
C SER A 224 8.92 -17.02 -7.78
N VAL A 225 10.10 -16.90 -7.15
CA VAL A 225 10.61 -17.93 -6.23
C VAL A 225 9.67 -18.18 -5.08
N THR A 226 9.14 -17.11 -4.48
CA THR A 226 8.22 -17.21 -3.34
C THR A 226 6.89 -17.83 -3.74
N MET A 227 6.30 -17.41 -4.85
CA MET A 227 5.05 -17.98 -5.34
C MET A 227 5.20 -19.43 -5.76
N ILE A 228 6.30 -19.81 -6.44
CA ILE A 228 6.59 -21.22 -6.74
C ILE A 228 6.61 -22.05 -5.45
N LEU A 229 7.30 -21.59 -4.41
CA LEU A 229 7.34 -22.28 -3.12
C LEU A 229 5.94 -22.46 -2.55
N PHE A 230 5.14 -21.41 -2.49
CA PHE A 230 3.79 -21.47 -1.91
C PHE A 230 2.84 -22.34 -2.73
N TYR A 231 2.83 -22.20 -4.07
CA TYR A 231 1.98 -23.01 -4.93
C TYR A 231 2.36 -24.50 -4.88
N VAL A 232 3.65 -24.83 -4.85
CA VAL A 232 4.11 -26.22 -4.71
C VAL A 232 3.69 -26.79 -3.34
N VAL A 233 3.86 -26.05 -2.26
CA VAL A 233 3.43 -26.46 -0.91
C VAL A 233 1.90 -26.68 -0.90
N ALA A 234 1.12 -25.77 -1.45
CA ALA A 234 -0.33 -25.87 -1.53
C ALA A 234 -0.77 -27.08 -2.38
N ALA A 235 -0.13 -27.31 -3.54
CA ALA A 235 -0.42 -28.46 -4.41
C ALA A 235 -0.08 -29.80 -3.73
N CYS A 236 1.05 -29.89 -3.00
CA CYS A 236 1.39 -31.06 -2.21
C CYS A 236 0.39 -31.33 -1.09
N ALA A 237 0.00 -30.27 -0.35
CA ALA A 237 -0.94 -30.37 0.75
C ALA A 237 -2.37 -30.76 0.28
N SER A 238 -2.82 -30.25 -0.86
CA SER A 238 -4.14 -30.57 -1.44
C SER A 238 -4.21 -31.98 -2.03
N GLY A 239 -3.07 -32.58 -2.32
CA GLY A 239 -2.95 -33.95 -2.85
C GLY A 239 -2.95 -34.00 -4.40
N ARG A 240 -2.05 -34.85 -4.93
CA ARG A 240 -1.82 -35.02 -6.38
C ARG A 240 -3.12 -35.28 -7.14
N SER A 241 -3.90 -36.25 -6.72
CA SER A 241 -5.13 -36.66 -7.42
C SER A 241 -6.12 -35.50 -7.55
N TYR A 242 -6.27 -34.67 -6.48
CA TYR A 242 -7.18 -33.53 -6.53
C TYR A 242 -6.75 -32.50 -7.56
N VAL A 243 -5.46 -32.13 -7.59
CA VAL A 243 -4.95 -31.12 -8.54
C VAL A 243 -5.04 -31.62 -9.97
N GLU A 244 -4.61 -32.87 -10.23
CA GLU A 244 -4.59 -33.42 -11.58
C GLU A 244 -5.99 -33.65 -12.14
N SER A 245 -6.99 -33.98 -11.30
CA SER A 245 -8.36 -34.25 -11.77
C SER A 245 -9.27 -33.04 -11.84
N ASN A 246 -9.00 -31.97 -11.04
CA ASN A 246 -9.95 -30.85 -10.88
C ASN A 246 -9.39 -29.50 -11.33
N LEU A 247 -8.06 -29.33 -11.41
CA LEU A 247 -7.48 -28.03 -11.63
C LEU A 247 -6.53 -27.96 -12.84
N SER A 248 -5.80 -29.05 -13.14
CA SER A 248 -4.66 -28.99 -14.05
C SER A 248 -4.93 -29.37 -15.49
N ASP A 249 -6.15 -29.77 -15.84
CA ASP A 249 -6.51 -30.28 -17.17
C ASP A 249 -5.56 -31.43 -17.64
N GLY A 250 -5.22 -32.32 -16.70
CA GLY A 250 -4.36 -33.47 -16.97
C GLY A 250 -2.85 -33.21 -16.91
N LYS A 251 -2.40 -32.00 -16.58
CA LYS A 251 -0.99 -31.72 -16.31
C LYS A 251 -0.59 -32.26 -14.93
N SER A 252 0.69 -32.63 -14.79
CA SER A 252 1.26 -32.95 -13.48
C SER A 252 1.02 -31.83 -12.47
N TYR A 253 0.63 -32.19 -11.26
CA TYR A 253 0.31 -31.23 -10.19
C TYR A 253 1.46 -30.24 -9.88
N LEU A 254 2.73 -30.68 -9.97
CA LEU A 254 3.89 -29.80 -9.78
C LEU A 254 4.08 -28.85 -10.96
N THR A 255 3.94 -29.34 -12.19
CA THR A 255 4.02 -28.48 -13.39
C THR A 255 2.94 -27.41 -13.35
N TYR A 256 1.71 -27.80 -12.98
CA TYR A 256 0.60 -26.86 -12.82
C TYR A 256 0.91 -25.80 -11.78
N ALA A 257 1.35 -26.21 -10.57
CA ALA A 257 1.71 -25.30 -9.49
C ALA A 257 2.77 -24.27 -9.92
N VAL A 258 3.84 -24.71 -10.59
CA VAL A 258 4.89 -23.80 -11.09
C VAL A 258 4.35 -22.84 -12.14
N LEU A 259 3.54 -23.31 -13.09
CA LEU A 259 2.96 -22.45 -14.12
C LEU A 259 2.02 -21.41 -13.53
N GLN A 260 1.17 -21.77 -12.57
CA GLN A 260 0.27 -20.82 -11.90
C GLN A 260 1.04 -19.77 -11.09
N ALA A 261 2.10 -20.18 -10.40
CA ALA A 261 2.98 -19.25 -9.68
C ALA A 261 3.65 -18.24 -10.63
N LEU A 262 4.11 -18.70 -11.81
CA LEU A 262 4.67 -17.82 -12.83
C LEU A 262 3.60 -16.92 -13.45
N THR A 263 2.37 -17.42 -13.65
CA THR A 263 1.23 -16.61 -14.12
C THR A 263 0.92 -15.48 -13.12
N PHE A 264 0.92 -15.76 -11.81
CA PHE A 264 0.82 -14.71 -10.78
C PHE A 264 1.92 -13.67 -10.94
N THR A 265 3.17 -14.10 -11.12
CA THR A 265 4.30 -13.17 -11.30
C THR A 265 4.17 -12.34 -12.58
N VAL A 266 3.67 -12.91 -13.67
CA VAL A 266 3.39 -12.17 -14.91
C VAL A 266 2.35 -11.08 -14.66
N GLY A 267 1.24 -11.41 -13.99
CA GLY A 267 0.23 -10.42 -13.59
C GLY A 267 0.81 -9.30 -12.73
N PHE A 268 1.64 -9.63 -11.74
CA PHE A 268 2.35 -8.67 -10.90
C PHE A 268 3.25 -7.71 -11.71
N VAL A 269 4.06 -8.24 -12.66
CA VAL A 269 4.94 -7.43 -13.52
C VAL A 269 4.12 -6.51 -14.43
N ILE A 270 3.01 -7.02 -14.98
CA ILE A 270 2.09 -6.24 -15.81
C ILE A 270 1.51 -5.09 -15.00
N ILE A 271 0.92 -5.35 -13.83
CA ILE A 271 0.34 -4.31 -12.95
C ILE A 271 1.38 -3.25 -12.60
N THR A 272 2.55 -3.66 -12.12
CA THR A 272 3.59 -2.70 -11.70
C THR A 272 4.12 -1.86 -12.87
N THR A 273 4.11 -2.40 -14.08
CA THR A 273 4.44 -1.65 -15.30
C THR A 273 3.35 -0.63 -15.63
N GLY A 274 2.09 -1.03 -15.59
CA GLY A 274 0.94 -0.15 -15.81
C GLY A 274 0.90 0.99 -14.78
N ILE A 275 1.10 0.67 -13.50
CA ILE A 275 1.18 1.68 -12.42
C ILE A 275 2.29 2.70 -12.72
N ARG A 276 3.49 2.27 -13.12
CA ARG A 276 4.59 3.20 -13.46
C ARG A 276 4.24 4.13 -14.62
N TRP A 277 3.62 3.62 -15.68
CA TRP A 277 3.21 4.44 -16.82
C TRP A 277 2.16 5.47 -16.43
N PHE A 278 1.14 5.05 -15.69
CA PHE A 278 0.08 5.89 -15.19
C PHE A 278 0.60 7.03 -14.30
N ILE A 279 1.43 6.68 -13.31
CA ILE A 279 1.92 7.60 -12.27
C ILE A 279 2.95 8.59 -12.81
N ASN A 280 3.79 8.16 -13.74
CA ASN A 280 4.82 9.04 -14.32
C ASN A 280 4.23 10.28 -15.02
N GLU A 281 2.97 10.26 -15.40
CA GLU A 281 2.30 11.40 -16.02
C GLU A 281 1.51 12.24 -14.99
N ILE A 282 0.98 11.64 -13.94
CA ILE A 282 0.17 12.35 -12.93
C ILE A 282 1.03 13.06 -11.87
N VAL A 283 2.04 12.40 -11.33
CA VAL A 283 2.84 12.95 -10.22
C VAL A 283 3.55 14.26 -10.55
N PRO A 284 4.22 14.42 -11.72
CA PRO A 284 4.83 15.70 -12.07
C PRO A 284 3.82 16.84 -12.18
N ALA A 285 2.58 16.54 -12.59
CA ALA A 285 1.50 17.52 -12.65
C ALA A 285 1.18 18.11 -11.29
N ILE A 286 1.04 17.26 -10.30
CA ILE A 286 0.70 17.64 -8.93
C ILE A 286 1.86 18.34 -8.24
N LYS A 287 3.09 17.87 -8.46
CA LYS A 287 4.29 18.51 -7.92
C LYS A 287 4.43 19.95 -8.42
N GLY A 288 4.24 20.20 -9.73
CA GLY A 288 4.32 21.54 -10.30
C GLY A 288 3.30 22.52 -9.69
N ILE A 289 2.11 22.06 -9.32
CA ILE A 289 1.13 22.87 -8.60
C ILE A 289 1.59 23.12 -7.16
N ALA A 290 2.07 22.09 -6.47
CA ALA A 290 2.52 22.19 -5.10
C ALA A 290 3.69 23.18 -4.92
N ASP A 291 4.71 23.08 -5.76
CA ASP A 291 5.90 23.94 -5.70
C ASP A 291 5.57 25.45 -5.87
N THR A 292 4.45 25.77 -6.54
CA THR A 292 4.01 27.15 -6.74
C THR A 292 3.02 27.67 -5.71
N TRP A 293 2.26 26.78 -5.08
CA TRP A 293 1.11 27.16 -4.24
C TRP A 293 1.34 26.97 -2.74
N ILE A 294 2.24 26.06 -2.35
CA ILE A 294 2.47 25.70 -0.94
C ILE A 294 3.89 26.15 -0.54
N PRO A 295 4.01 27.22 0.28
CA PRO A 295 5.31 27.60 0.84
C PRO A 295 5.88 26.45 1.69
N ASP A 296 7.18 26.23 1.59
CA ASP A 296 7.90 25.19 2.35
C ASP A 296 7.32 23.77 2.21
N ALA A 297 6.73 23.47 1.03
CA ALA A 297 6.19 22.15 0.73
C ALA A 297 7.24 21.06 0.93
N LYS A 298 6.91 20.06 1.77
CA LYS A 298 7.75 18.88 2.01
C LYS A 298 7.24 17.73 1.14
N PRO A 299 8.00 17.32 0.11
CA PRO A 299 7.62 16.18 -0.70
C PRO A 299 7.67 14.90 0.13
N ALA A 300 6.52 14.24 0.28
CA ALA A 300 6.41 12.92 0.87
C ALA A 300 6.57 11.88 -0.25
N VAL A 301 7.73 11.24 -0.29
CA VAL A 301 8.15 10.28 -1.30
C VAL A 301 8.17 8.87 -0.74
N ASP A 302 8.24 7.87 -1.62
CA ASP A 302 8.13 6.45 -1.24
C ASP A 302 9.25 6.01 -0.29
N CYS A 303 8.97 4.97 0.49
CA CYS A 303 9.83 4.43 1.54
C CYS A 303 11.27 4.06 1.08
N PRO A 304 11.59 3.71 -0.19
CA PRO A 304 12.97 3.49 -0.61
C PRO A 304 13.90 4.68 -0.39
N VAL A 305 13.38 5.88 -0.15
CA VAL A 305 14.21 7.05 0.17
C VAL A 305 15.06 6.81 1.43
N VAL A 306 14.55 6.10 2.43
CA VAL A 306 15.30 5.79 3.66
C VAL A 306 16.25 4.59 3.51
N PHE A 307 16.12 3.79 2.45
CA PHE A 307 16.92 2.58 2.24
C PHE A 307 18.40 2.86 2.00
N THR A 308 18.70 3.98 1.37
CA THR A 308 20.07 4.39 1.08
C THR A 308 20.87 4.76 2.33
N TYR A 309 20.16 5.14 3.41
CA TYR A 309 20.79 5.54 4.67
C TYR A 309 21.05 4.35 5.61
N ALA A 310 20.33 3.24 5.44
CA ALA A 310 20.41 2.10 6.35
C ALA A 310 20.20 0.75 5.62
N PRO A 311 21.10 0.38 4.68
CA PRO A 311 20.92 -0.80 3.82
C PRO A 311 20.99 -2.14 4.57
N ASN A 312 21.70 -2.23 5.70
CA ASN A 312 21.74 -3.44 6.49
C ASN A 312 20.48 -3.61 7.36
N SER A 313 20.01 -2.51 7.95
CA SER A 313 18.75 -2.48 8.71
C SER A 313 17.56 -2.86 7.84
N LEU A 314 17.57 -2.43 6.58
CA LEU A 314 16.60 -2.84 5.57
C LEU A 314 16.52 -4.37 5.48
N MET A 315 17.66 -5.04 5.30
CA MET A 315 17.71 -6.51 5.17
C MET A 315 17.30 -7.22 6.47
N VAL A 316 17.71 -6.71 7.62
CA VAL A 316 17.30 -7.24 8.93
C VAL A 316 15.79 -7.13 9.11
N GLY A 317 15.23 -5.95 8.84
CA GLY A 317 13.80 -5.69 8.96
C GLY A 317 12.96 -6.55 8.00
N PHE A 318 13.38 -6.67 6.74
CA PHE A 318 12.75 -7.55 5.77
C PHE A 318 12.68 -9.01 6.25
N LEU A 319 13.83 -9.59 6.62
CA LEU A 319 13.88 -10.97 7.06
C LEU A 319 13.08 -11.20 8.35
N ALA A 320 13.20 -10.30 9.32
CA ALA A 320 12.45 -10.37 10.56
C ALA A 320 10.94 -10.26 10.33
N SER A 321 10.51 -9.37 9.44
CA SER A 321 9.11 -9.21 9.06
C SER A 321 8.56 -10.45 8.35
N PHE A 322 9.31 -11.02 7.43
CA PHE A 322 8.91 -12.25 6.73
C PHE A 322 8.74 -13.42 7.72
N VAL A 323 9.67 -13.55 8.69
CA VAL A 323 9.55 -14.53 9.78
C VAL A 323 8.29 -14.24 10.63
N GLY A 324 8.01 -12.98 10.97
CA GLY A 324 6.79 -12.59 11.68
C GLY A 324 5.51 -13.00 10.93
N GLY A 325 5.49 -12.81 9.60
CA GLY A 325 4.40 -13.26 8.74
C GLY A 325 4.25 -14.79 8.72
N LEU A 326 5.35 -15.53 8.59
CA LEU A 326 5.34 -17.02 8.63
C LEU A 326 4.84 -17.55 9.98
N VAL A 327 5.28 -16.95 11.08
CA VAL A 327 4.81 -17.32 12.43
C VAL A 327 3.31 -17.07 12.56
N SER A 328 2.84 -15.90 12.12
CA SER A 328 1.41 -15.55 12.11
C SER A 328 0.61 -16.52 11.25
N MET A 329 1.10 -16.88 10.06
CA MET A 329 0.49 -17.87 9.18
C MET A 329 0.34 -19.22 9.90
N GLY A 330 1.39 -19.70 10.57
CA GLY A 330 1.33 -20.94 11.35
C GLY A 330 0.30 -20.92 12.48
N VAL A 331 0.22 -19.80 13.20
CA VAL A 331 -0.80 -19.60 14.26
C VAL A 331 -2.21 -19.58 13.65
N MET A 332 -2.44 -18.91 12.52
CA MET A 332 -3.74 -18.85 11.85
C MET A 332 -4.20 -20.22 11.39
N ILE A 333 -3.30 -21.04 10.83
CA ILE A 333 -3.59 -22.46 10.49
C ILE A 333 -3.99 -23.24 11.73
N ALA A 334 -3.24 -23.11 12.82
CA ALA A 334 -3.54 -23.83 14.07
C ALA A 334 -4.86 -23.40 14.70
N CYS A 335 -5.23 -22.12 14.58
CA CYS A 335 -6.50 -21.58 15.08
C CYS A 335 -7.67 -21.79 14.12
N GLN A 336 -7.46 -22.36 12.93
CA GLN A 336 -8.50 -22.58 11.90
C GLN A 336 -9.26 -21.29 11.51
N ILE A 337 -8.54 -20.18 11.43
CA ILE A 337 -9.03 -18.90 10.91
C ILE A 337 -8.51 -18.66 9.51
N THR A 338 -8.94 -17.59 8.83
CA THR A 338 -8.45 -17.23 7.50
C THR A 338 -6.92 -17.05 7.52
N VAL A 339 -6.23 -17.78 6.67
CA VAL A 339 -4.76 -17.77 6.65
C VAL A 339 -4.26 -16.63 5.77
N ILE A 340 -3.52 -15.71 6.37
CA ILE A 340 -2.84 -14.66 5.62
C ILE A 340 -1.44 -15.16 5.23
N ILE A 341 -1.23 -15.25 3.92
CA ILE A 341 0.00 -15.78 3.33
C ILE A 341 0.96 -14.62 3.06
N PRO A 342 2.19 -14.65 3.62
CA PRO A 342 3.13 -13.56 3.51
C PRO A 342 3.50 -13.24 2.05
N GLY A 343 3.17 -12.04 1.57
CA GLY A 343 3.62 -11.52 0.29
C GLY A 343 5.02 -10.93 0.41
N ILE A 344 5.98 -11.43 -0.37
CA ILE A 344 7.38 -11.05 -0.22
C ILE A 344 7.60 -9.55 -0.46
N MET A 345 6.88 -8.94 -1.40
CA MET A 345 7.01 -7.51 -1.70
C MET A 345 6.50 -6.64 -0.56
N ALA A 346 5.37 -7.01 0.06
CA ALA A 346 4.86 -6.33 1.24
C ALA A 346 5.88 -6.35 2.38
N HIS A 347 6.44 -7.51 2.68
CA HIS A 347 7.47 -7.63 3.72
C HIS A 347 8.77 -6.90 3.36
N PHE A 348 9.13 -6.86 2.05
CA PHE A 348 10.30 -6.11 1.60
C PHE A 348 10.11 -4.60 1.78
N PHE A 349 8.99 -4.02 1.38
CA PHE A 349 8.78 -2.58 1.52
C PHE A 349 8.42 -2.19 2.95
N VAL A 350 7.38 -2.80 3.53
CA VAL A 350 6.89 -2.43 4.87
C VAL A 350 7.85 -2.93 5.96
N GLY A 351 8.23 -4.19 5.90
CA GLY A 351 9.09 -4.80 6.93
C GLY A 351 10.51 -4.24 6.94
N ALA A 352 11.09 -4.03 5.76
CA ALA A 352 12.39 -3.39 5.63
C ALA A 352 12.39 -1.96 6.19
N THR A 353 11.38 -1.17 5.83
CA THR A 353 11.23 0.19 6.34
C THR A 353 11.06 0.19 7.86
N ALA A 354 10.22 -0.68 8.41
CA ALA A 354 10.09 -0.84 9.87
C ALA A 354 11.44 -1.17 10.53
N GLY A 355 12.26 -2.02 9.89
CA GLY A 355 13.62 -2.31 10.35
C GLY A 355 14.52 -1.08 10.38
N VAL A 356 14.46 -0.22 9.36
CA VAL A 356 15.22 1.04 9.31
C VAL A 356 14.80 1.97 10.44
N TYR A 357 13.50 2.17 10.65
CA TYR A 357 12.98 3.02 11.73
C TYR A 357 13.30 2.45 13.11
N GLY A 358 13.16 1.13 13.31
CA GLY A 358 13.54 0.45 14.55
C GLY A 358 15.03 0.58 14.86
N ASN A 359 15.90 0.45 13.83
CA ASN A 359 17.35 0.63 14.00
C ASN A 359 17.72 2.07 14.38
N SER A 360 16.99 3.05 13.88
CA SER A 360 17.29 4.47 14.14
C SER A 360 17.21 4.85 15.63
N THR A 361 16.49 4.08 16.42
CA THR A 361 16.26 4.30 17.84
C THR A 361 16.82 3.20 18.74
N GLY A 362 16.85 1.94 18.24
CA GLY A 362 17.17 0.76 19.05
C GLY A 362 18.21 -0.18 18.43
N GLY A 363 18.99 0.27 17.44
CA GLY A 363 20.03 -0.56 16.82
C GLY A 363 19.47 -1.88 16.27
N ARG A 364 20.29 -2.94 16.29
CA ARG A 364 19.92 -4.27 15.77
C ARG A 364 18.67 -4.85 16.42
N ARG A 365 18.51 -4.67 17.74
CA ARG A 365 17.34 -5.16 18.47
C ARG A 365 16.08 -4.44 17.98
N GLY A 366 16.15 -3.11 17.80
CA GLY A 366 15.06 -2.32 17.25
C GLY A 366 14.69 -2.74 15.83
N ALA A 367 15.69 -3.00 14.97
CA ALA A 367 15.47 -3.47 13.60
C ALA A 367 14.75 -4.83 13.55
N VAL A 368 15.21 -5.79 14.35
CA VAL A 368 14.60 -7.14 14.42
C VAL A 368 13.19 -7.07 14.99
N LEU A 369 13.01 -6.40 16.13
CA LEU A 369 11.72 -6.34 16.80
C LEU A 369 10.69 -5.55 15.99
N GLY A 370 11.10 -4.40 15.45
CA GLY A 370 10.25 -3.58 14.59
C GLY A 370 9.83 -4.30 13.32
N GLY A 371 10.77 -4.98 12.65
CA GLY A 371 10.47 -5.80 11.48
C GLY A 371 9.52 -6.96 11.82
N PHE A 372 9.81 -7.73 12.86
CA PHE A 372 8.98 -8.87 13.27
C PHE A 372 7.53 -8.45 13.59
N VAL A 373 7.37 -7.40 14.40
CA VAL A 373 6.04 -6.86 14.75
C VAL A 373 5.30 -6.33 13.51
N ALA A 374 6.01 -5.71 12.58
CA ALA A 374 5.44 -5.31 11.30
C ALA A 374 4.85 -6.51 10.53
N GLY A 375 5.60 -7.63 10.48
CA GLY A 375 5.13 -8.86 9.85
C GLY A 375 3.88 -9.44 10.50
N VAL A 376 3.82 -9.42 11.84
CA VAL A 376 2.63 -9.86 12.58
C VAL A 376 1.43 -8.94 12.29
N ILE A 377 1.61 -7.64 12.31
CA ILE A 377 0.52 -6.67 12.04
C ILE A 377 0.01 -6.81 10.61
N MET A 378 0.89 -6.98 9.62
CA MET A 378 0.49 -7.22 8.23
C MET A 378 -0.31 -8.51 8.04
N SER A 379 -0.20 -9.46 8.95
CA SER A 379 -1.02 -10.68 8.92
C SER A 379 -2.34 -10.50 9.69
N VAL A 380 -2.31 -9.89 10.87
CA VAL A 380 -3.48 -9.78 11.74
C VAL A 380 -4.47 -8.73 11.25
N LEU A 381 -3.97 -7.58 10.78
CA LEU A 381 -4.84 -6.46 10.38
C LEU A 381 -5.72 -6.77 9.16
N PRO A 382 -5.22 -7.44 8.09
CA PRO A 382 -6.08 -7.88 6.99
C PRO A 382 -7.21 -8.81 7.44
N GLU A 383 -6.97 -9.74 8.36
CA GLU A 383 -8.00 -10.62 8.90
C GLU A 383 -9.13 -9.82 9.59
N LEU A 384 -8.76 -8.84 10.43
CA LEU A 384 -9.72 -7.95 11.10
C LEU A 384 -10.51 -7.07 10.11
N PHE A 385 -9.96 -6.83 8.95
CA PHE A 385 -10.50 -5.97 7.92
C PHE A 385 -11.46 -6.70 6.95
N LEU A 386 -11.34 -8.03 6.81
CA LEU A 386 -12.14 -8.84 5.90
C LEU A 386 -13.66 -8.58 5.92
N PRO A 387 -14.32 -8.39 7.09
CA PRO A 387 -15.76 -8.15 7.13
C PRO A 387 -16.24 -6.88 6.42
N TYR A 388 -15.31 -6.00 6.03
CA TYR A 388 -15.61 -4.69 5.45
C TYR A 388 -15.29 -4.56 3.96
N ILE A 389 -14.71 -5.61 3.34
CA ILE A 389 -14.35 -5.59 1.91
C ILE A 389 -15.32 -6.39 1.02
N GLY A 390 -16.40 -6.93 1.60
CA GLY A 390 -17.47 -7.60 0.85
C GLY A 390 -16.96 -8.72 -0.05
N GLN A 391 -17.31 -8.68 -1.34
CA GLN A 391 -16.92 -9.72 -2.31
C GLN A 391 -15.39 -9.81 -2.51
N PHE A 392 -14.62 -8.78 -2.20
CA PHE A 392 -13.16 -8.83 -2.30
C PHE A 392 -12.51 -9.78 -1.30
N ALA A 393 -13.21 -10.17 -0.24
CA ALA A 393 -12.76 -11.22 0.69
C ALA A 393 -12.59 -12.59 0.02
N THR A 394 -13.22 -12.83 -1.14
CA THR A 394 -13.13 -14.09 -1.89
C THR A 394 -12.11 -14.06 -3.03
N GLU A 395 -11.40 -12.94 -3.24
CA GLU A 395 -10.42 -12.79 -4.32
C GLU A 395 -9.04 -13.40 -4.00
N HIS A 396 -8.89 -14.05 -2.86
CA HIS A 396 -7.65 -14.70 -2.41
C HIS A 396 -6.41 -13.80 -2.35
N VAL A 397 -6.58 -12.49 -2.45
CA VAL A 397 -5.57 -11.44 -2.24
C VAL A 397 -6.11 -10.37 -1.30
N THR A 398 -5.23 -9.66 -0.61
CA THR A 398 -5.64 -8.61 0.34
C THR A 398 -4.60 -7.48 0.43
N PHE A 399 -5.00 -6.36 1.08
CA PHE A 399 -4.17 -5.19 1.29
C PHE A 399 -3.20 -5.42 2.46
N PRO A 400 -1.89 -5.42 2.24
CA PRO A 400 -0.89 -5.66 3.30
C PRO A 400 -0.51 -4.43 4.10
N GLU A 401 -0.60 -3.22 3.53
CA GLU A 401 -0.10 -2.01 4.17
C GLU A 401 -0.92 -1.66 5.42
N PRO A 402 -0.27 -1.50 6.59
CA PRO A 402 -0.96 -1.30 7.85
C PRO A 402 -1.87 -0.08 7.92
N ASP A 403 -1.45 1.06 7.34
CA ASP A 403 -2.29 2.26 7.34
C ASP A 403 -3.53 2.07 6.44
N ILE A 404 -3.38 1.33 5.32
CA ILE A 404 -4.51 0.98 4.43
C ILE A 404 -5.52 0.13 5.20
N GLY A 405 -5.07 -0.94 5.86
CA GLY A 405 -5.92 -1.79 6.67
C GLY A 405 -6.59 -1.04 7.82
N LEU A 406 -5.84 -0.15 8.52
CA LEU A 406 -6.39 0.65 9.62
C LEU A 406 -7.46 1.63 9.15
N VAL A 407 -7.22 2.38 8.07
CA VAL A 407 -8.19 3.31 7.49
C VAL A 407 -9.43 2.56 7.03
N GLY A 408 -9.26 1.41 6.37
CA GLY A 408 -10.36 0.57 5.94
C GLY A 408 -11.20 0.03 7.09
N LEU A 409 -10.55 -0.44 8.16
CA LEU A 409 -11.21 -0.90 9.38
C LEU A 409 -12.01 0.23 10.04
N ILE A 410 -11.44 1.42 10.15
CA ILE A 410 -12.11 2.60 10.69
C ILE A 410 -13.32 2.96 9.84
N LEU A 411 -13.14 3.14 8.53
CA LEU A 411 -14.22 3.47 7.60
C LEU A 411 -15.35 2.45 7.68
N GLY A 412 -15.04 1.16 7.52
CA GLY A 412 -16.04 0.10 7.53
C GLY A 412 -16.81 0.01 8.84
N LYS A 413 -16.08 0.04 9.97
CA LYS A 413 -16.68 -0.06 11.31
C LYS A 413 -17.58 1.13 11.62
N TYR A 414 -17.13 2.36 11.34
CA TYR A 414 -17.91 3.56 11.67
C TYR A 414 -19.07 3.77 10.69
N ILE A 415 -18.91 3.52 9.38
CA ILE A 415 -20.02 3.59 8.44
C ILE A 415 -21.13 2.59 8.83
N LYS A 416 -20.76 1.37 9.23
CA LYS A 416 -21.72 0.38 9.73
C LYS A 416 -22.47 0.86 10.99
N ARG A 417 -21.83 1.68 11.82
CA ARG A 417 -22.42 2.15 13.11
C ARG A 417 -23.22 3.42 12.98
N VAL A 418 -22.71 4.42 12.26
CA VAL A 418 -23.27 5.79 12.21
C VAL A 418 -23.75 6.21 10.83
N GLY A 419 -23.60 5.34 9.83
CA GLY A 419 -23.94 5.59 8.44
C GLY A 419 -22.99 6.56 7.73
N PRO A 420 -23.20 6.78 6.40
CA PRO A 420 -22.34 7.64 5.60
C PRO A 420 -22.29 9.09 6.08
N TRP A 421 -23.42 9.67 6.49
CA TRP A 421 -23.52 11.04 7.00
C TRP A 421 -22.78 11.22 8.34
N GLY A 422 -22.91 10.24 9.24
CA GLY A 422 -22.15 10.23 10.48
C GLY A 422 -20.64 10.12 10.24
N MET A 423 -20.23 9.31 9.25
CA MET A 423 -18.81 9.24 8.86
C MET A 423 -18.31 10.55 8.26
N LEU A 424 -19.12 11.25 7.46
CA LEU A 424 -18.79 12.59 6.96
C LEU A 424 -18.53 13.58 8.10
N THR A 425 -19.38 13.57 9.12
CA THR A 425 -19.21 14.42 10.32
C THR A 425 -17.90 14.12 11.03
N ILE A 426 -17.52 12.83 11.15
CA ILE A 426 -16.25 12.42 11.74
C ILE A 426 -15.06 12.94 10.94
N LEU A 427 -15.08 12.77 9.60
CA LEU A 427 -13.98 13.23 8.73
C LEU A 427 -13.82 14.75 8.77
N ILE A 428 -14.93 15.49 8.74
CA ILE A 428 -14.91 16.96 8.90
C ILE A 428 -14.36 17.33 10.29
N GLY A 429 -14.76 16.63 11.35
CA GLY A 429 -14.22 16.82 12.69
C GLY A 429 -12.71 16.61 12.76
N ILE A 430 -12.19 15.58 12.10
CA ILE A 430 -10.74 15.33 12.01
C ILE A 430 -10.04 16.49 11.28
N ILE A 431 -10.59 16.98 10.18
CA ILE A 431 -10.04 18.13 9.44
C ILE A 431 -10.00 19.37 10.33
N ILE A 432 -11.09 19.65 11.05
CA ILE A 432 -11.13 20.78 11.98
C ILE A 432 -10.07 20.65 13.06
N ILE A 433 -9.90 19.47 13.64
CA ILE A 433 -8.84 19.19 14.62
C ILE A 433 -7.46 19.46 14.01
N ILE A 434 -7.18 18.95 12.80
CA ILE A 434 -5.90 19.15 12.12
C ILE A 434 -5.62 20.65 11.90
N ILE A 435 -6.64 21.44 11.54
CA ILE A 435 -6.52 22.91 11.34
C ILE A 435 -6.29 23.63 12.68
N LEU A 436 -6.99 23.19 13.74
CA LEU A 436 -6.99 23.88 15.05
C LEU A 436 -5.85 23.43 15.98
N ILE A 437 -5.11 22.36 15.63
CA ILE A 437 -3.94 21.96 16.44
C ILE A 437 -3.01 23.17 16.61
N PRO A 438 -2.77 23.72 17.83
CA PRO A 438 -1.96 24.90 18.04
C PRO A 438 -0.52 24.72 17.57
N GLU A 439 0.09 25.73 16.98
CA GLU A 439 1.51 25.68 16.59
C GLU A 439 2.44 25.34 17.77
N MET A 440 2.03 25.74 19.00
CA MET A 440 2.75 25.44 20.22
C MET A 440 2.96 23.94 20.51
N LEU A 441 2.09 23.05 20.02
CA LEU A 441 2.26 21.59 20.18
C LEU A 441 3.28 20.97 19.22
N VAL A 442 3.81 21.75 18.27
CA VAL A 442 4.77 21.30 17.24
C VAL A 442 5.98 22.24 17.19
N ASN A 443 6.16 23.13 18.17
CA ASN A 443 7.35 24.00 18.20
C ASN A 443 8.63 23.17 18.23
N ARG A 444 9.60 23.57 17.40
CA ARG A 444 10.93 22.93 17.32
C ARG A 444 11.63 22.87 18.69
N GLU A 445 11.39 23.85 19.56
CA GLU A 445 11.96 23.91 20.90
C GLU A 445 11.42 22.78 21.80
N GLU A 446 10.13 22.41 21.70
CA GLU A 446 9.58 21.23 22.39
C GLU A 446 10.06 19.91 21.76
N GLY A 447 10.33 19.89 20.46
CA GLY A 447 11.01 18.80 19.78
C GLY A 447 12.43 18.58 20.34
N GLU A 448 13.17 19.65 20.62
CA GLU A 448 14.48 19.60 21.25
C GLU A 448 14.38 19.18 22.74
N GLU A 449 13.38 19.59 23.49
CA GLU A 449 13.13 19.10 24.86
C GLU A 449 12.76 17.59 24.87
N TRP A 450 11.96 17.12 23.93
CA TRP A 450 11.73 15.67 23.77
C TRP A 450 13.02 14.92 23.42
N TYR A 451 13.97 15.55 22.72
CA TYR A 451 15.31 15.03 22.48
C TYR A 451 16.20 15.02 23.76
N GLN A 452 16.04 15.98 24.67
CA GLN A 452 16.81 16.06 25.93
C GLN A 452 16.29 15.13 27.02
N TYR A 453 14.99 14.86 27.10
CA TYR A 453 14.41 13.88 28.04
C TYR A 453 14.42 12.45 27.50
N GLY A 454 14.95 12.21 26.34
CA GLY A 454 15.06 10.91 25.66
C GLY A 454 16.49 10.34 25.59
N MET A 455 17.45 10.95 26.36
CA MET A 455 18.76 10.32 26.59
C MET A 455 18.73 9.39 27.77
#